data_0f171bf9d17d95b94e152998ac30dee9
#
_entry.id   0f171bf9d17d95b94e152998ac30dee9
#
_cell.length_a   1.000
_cell.length_b   1.000
_cell.length_c   1.000
_cell.angle_alpha   90.00
_cell.angle_beta   90.00
_cell.angle_gamma   90.00
#
_symmetry.space_group_name_H-M   'P 1'
#
loop_
_entity.id
_entity.type
_entity.pdbx_description
1 polymer ?
#
loop_
_entity_poly.entity_id
_entity_poly.type
_entity_poly.pdbx_seq_one_letter_code
_entity_poly.pdbx_strand_id
1 'polypeptide(L)'
;DIDINNVKNGIYTGSADNNLVKATVSVEVNNGKIQNINILKHDHLLGKPAEKITTSIIKQQSLDVDAITSATYSSNTIRKAVENALRKGE
;
A
#
# COMPACT_ATOMS: atom_id res chain seq x y z
N ASP A 1 -13.84 2.99 2.39
CA ASP A 1 -12.63 3.83 2.50
C ASP A 1 -12.09 3.80 3.91
N ILE A 2 -10.78 3.89 4.02
CA ILE A 2 -10.11 3.89 5.32
C ILE A 2 -9.79 5.31 5.73
N ASP A 3 -10.14 5.64 6.98
CA ASP A 3 -9.69 6.88 7.59
C ASP A 3 -8.39 6.58 8.35
N ILE A 4 -7.27 7.04 7.81
CA ILE A 4 -5.95 6.80 8.38
C ILE A 4 -5.87 7.32 9.83
N ASN A 5 -6.58 8.40 10.12
CA ASN A 5 -6.59 8.97 11.47
C ASN A 5 -7.16 8.00 12.52
N ASN A 6 -7.97 7.05 12.09
CA ASN A 6 -8.56 6.07 12.99
C ASN A 6 -7.73 4.79 13.15
N VAL A 7 -6.62 4.69 12.42
CA VAL A 7 -5.73 3.52 12.51
C VAL A 7 -4.83 3.70 13.72
N LYS A 8 -4.76 2.68 14.56
CA LYS A 8 -3.93 2.72 15.77
C LYS A 8 -2.45 2.67 15.42
N ASN A 9 -1.61 3.21 16.29
CA ASN A 9 -0.17 3.12 16.12
C ASN A 9 0.28 1.66 16.04
N GLY A 10 1.18 1.35 15.15
CA GLY A 10 1.72 0.01 15.01
C GLY A 10 2.28 -0.24 13.62
N ILE A 11 2.73 -1.46 13.42
CA ILE A 11 3.22 -1.94 12.14
C ILE A 11 2.30 -3.08 11.70
N TYR A 12 1.73 -2.97 10.51
CA TYR A 12 0.74 -3.91 10.01
C TYR A 12 1.19 -4.47 8.67
N THR A 13 0.98 -5.77 8.48
CA THR A 13 1.30 -6.43 7.22
C THR A 13 0.01 -6.71 6.47
N GLY A 14 -0.02 -6.38 5.18
CA GLY A 14 -1.16 -6.64 4.32
C GLY A 14 -0.72 -7.23 2.99
N SER A 15 -1.60 -8.02 2.39
CA SER A 15 -1.34 -8.66 1.11
C SER A 15 -2.52 -8.47 0.18
N ALA A 16 -2.26 -8.48 -1.11
CA ALA A 16 -3.30 -8.46 -2.14
C ALA A 16 -2.83 -9.22 -3.37
N ASP A 17 -3.79 -9.72 -4.14
CA ASP A 17 -3.55 -10.60 -5.28
C ASP A 17 -4.64 -10.32 -6.31
N ASN A 18 -4.26 -10.15 -7.58
CA ASN A 18 -5.20 -9.96 -8.68
C ASN A 18 -4.99 -10.99 -9.80
N ASN A 19 -4.48 -12.18 -9.46
CA ASN A 19 -4.17 -13.29 -10.36
C ASN A 19 -2.87 -13.13 -11.16
N LEU A 20 -2.50 -11.91 -11.53
CA LEU A 20 -1.27 -11.63 -12.28
C LEU A 20 -0.18 -11.07 -11.39
N VAL A 21 -0.57 -10.39 -10.34
CA VAL A 21 0.35 -9.66 -9.47
C VAL A 21 0.00 -9.96 -8.03
N LYS A 22 1.01 -10.23 -7.21
CA LYS A 22 0.86 -10.39 -5.77
C LYS A 22 1.76 -9.40 -5.08
N ALA A 23 1.27 -8.79 -4.01
CA ALA A 23 2.07 -7.87 -3.21
C ALA A 23 1.81 -8.08 -1.73
N THR A 24 2.87 -8.01 -0.94
CA THR A 24 2.80 -8.01 0.52
C THR A 24 3.58 -6.80 1.00
N VAL A 25 2.97 -6.02 1.86
CA VAL A 25 3.57 -4.79 2.37
C VAL A 25 3.52 -4.76 3.88
N SER A 26 4.45 -4.00 4.48
CA SER A 26 4.43 -3.64 5.89
C SER A 26 4.19 -2.13 5.96
N VAL A 27 3.22 -1.71 6.77
CA VAL A 27 2.85 -0.30 6.90
C VAL A 27 3.02 0.12 8.35
N GLU A 28 3.80 1.16 8.57
CA GLU A 28 3.98 1.74 9.91
C GLU A 28 3.09 2.97 10.06
N VAL A 29 2.28 2.98 11.12
CA VAL A 29 1.37 4.08 11.43
C VAL A 29 1.75 4.66 12.79
N ASN A 30 1.83 5.98 12.87
CA ASN A 30 2.09 6.69 14.11
C ASN A 30 1.34 8.01 14.11
N ASN A 31 0.60 8.28 15.18
CA ASN A 31 -0.18 9.51 15.37
C ASN A 31 -1.14 9.80 14.20
N GLY A 32 -1.81 8.75 13.71
CA GLY A 32 -2.78 8.89 12.63
C GLY A 32 -2.16 9.12 11.25
N LYS A 33 -0.86 8.85 11.10
CA LYS A 33 -0.16 9.06 9.84
C LYS A 33 0.62 7.82 9.45
N ILE A 34 0.65 7.54 8.14
CA ILE A 34 1.51 6.52 7.59
C ILE A 34 2.93 7.08 7.57
N GLN A 35 3.84 6.44 8.33
CA GLN A 35 5.23 6.86 8.41
C GLN A 35 6.09 6.15 7.39
N ASN A 36 5.78 4.88 7.09
CA ASN A 36 6.60 4.09 6.20
C ASN A 36 5.79 2.96 5.58
N ILE A 37 6.13 2.59 4.36
CA ILE A 37 5.56 1.44 3.65
C ILE A 37 6.74 0.67 3.05
N ASN A 38 6.92 -0.58 3.48
CA ASN A 38 7.94 -1.46 2.94
C ASN A 38 7.28 -2.54 2.08
N ILE A 39 7.76 -2.71 0.87
CA ILE A 39 7.32 -3.79 0.01
C ILE A 39 8.12 -5.04 0.40
N LEU A 40 7.45 -6.00 1.02
CA LEU A 40 8.08 -7.24 1.47
C LEU A 40 8.15 -8.26 0.34
N LYS A 41 7.13 -8.25 -0.53
CA LYS A 41 7.07 -9.14 -1.67
C LYS A 41 6.24 -8.50 -2.78
N HIS A 42 6.70 -8.59 -4.00
CA HIS A 42 5.97 -8.09 -5.16
C HIS A 42 6.28 -8.96 -6.35
N ASP A 43 5.42 -9.93 -6.61
CA ASP A 43 5.51 -10.78 -7.80
C ASP A 43 4.83 -10.05 -8.96
N HIS A 44 5.60 -9.77 -10.00
CA HIS A 44 5.12 -8.97 -11.13
C HIS A 44 5.83 -9.39 -12.40
N LEU A 45 5.23 -9.05 -13.54
CA LEU A 45 5.87 -9.24 -14.84
C LEU A 45 6.70 -7.99 -15.20
N LEU A 46 6.06 -6.83 -15.28
CA LEU A 46 6.70 -5.56 -15.63
C LEU A 46 6.29 -4.45 -14.64
N GLY A 47 5.93 -4.84 -13.43
CA GLY A 47 5.32 -3.92 -12.49
C GLY A 47 6.26 -3.25 -11.48
N LYS A 48 7.57 -3.44 -11.60
CA LYS A 48 8.52 -2.87 -10.64
C LYS A 48 8.34 -1.36 -10.42
N PRO A 49 8.12 -0.54 -11.47
CA PRO A 49 7.90 0.90 -11.27
C PRO A 49 6.71 1.22 -10.38
N ALA A 50 5.72 0.31 -10.27
CA ALA A 50 4.55 0.54 -9.44
C ALA A 50 4.89 0.70 -7.96
N GLU A 51 6.04 0.21 -7.52
CA GLU A 51 6.46 0.33 -6.12
C GLU A 51 6.61 1.79 -5.70
N LYS A 52 6.75 2.70 -6.65
CA LYS A 52 6.81 4.14 -6.38
C LYS A 52 5.50 4.70 -5.84
N ILE A 53 4.40 3.97 -5.98
CA ILE A 53 3.10 4.44 -5.47
C ILE A 53 3.13 4.57 -3.95
N THR A 54 4.00 3.82 -3.26
CA THR A 54 4.13 3.94 -1.81
C THR A 54 4.56 5.34 -1.39
N THR A 55 5.43 5.98 -2.17
CA THR A 55 5.86 7.35 -1.92
C THR A 55 4.68 8.32 -2.03
N SER A 56 3.83 8.15 -3.04
CA SER A 56 2.65 8.99 -3.23
C SER A 56 1.66 8.81 -2.08
N ILE A 57 1.44 7.58 -1.65
CA ILE A 57 0.54 7.29 -0.53
C ILE A 57 1.02 7.99 0.74
N ILE A 58 2.32 7.88 1.05
CA ILE A 58 2.89 8.52 2.24
C ILE A 58 2.80 10.04 2.11
N LYS A 59 3.18 10.58 0.97
CA LYS A 59 3.19 12.03 0.75
C LYS A 59 1.80 12.62 0.89
N GLN A 60 0.79 11.97 0.36
CA GLN A 60 -0.58 12.46 0.39
C GLN A 60 -1.38 11.97 1.59
N GLN A 61 -0.86 11.00 2.33
CA GLN A 61 -1.56 10.37 3.46
C GLN A 61 -2.95 9.89 3.04
N SER A 62 -3.00 9.25 1.87
CA SER A 62 -4.25 8.80 1.26
C SER A 62 -3.95 7.62 0.35
N LEU A 63 -4.91 6.69 0.26
CA LEU A 63 -4.88 5.62 -0.72
C LEU A 63 -5.43 6.09 -2.08
N ASP A 64 -6.08 7.25 -2.11
CA ASP A 64 -6.64 7.81 -3.33
C ASP A 64 -5.56 8.56 -4.10
N VAL A 65 -4.64 7.81 -4.69
CA VAL A 65 -3.52 8.33 -5.47
C VAL A 65 -3.56 7.69 -6.86
N ASP A 66 -2.98 8.39 -7.83
CA ASP A 66 -2.95 7.90 -9.20
C ASP A 66 -2.07 6.65 -9.32
N ALA A 67 -2.52 5.69 -10.14
CA ALA A 67 -1.71 4.53 -10.49
C ALA A 67 -0.50 4.97 -11.31
N ILE A 68 0.59 4.21 -11.23
CA ILE A 68 1.76 4.42 -12.06
C ILE A 68 1.42 4.02 -13.50
N THR A 69 1.59 4.92 -14.45
CA THR A 69 1.06 4.83 -15.81
C THR A 69 1.36 3.50 -16.52
N SER A 70 2.56 2.98 -16.41
CA SER A 70 2.93 1.74 -17.11
C SER A 70 2.72 0.49 -16.25
N ALA A 71 2.12 0.62 -15.07
CA ALA A 71 2.03 -0.48 -14.12
C ALA A 71 0.73 -0.40 -13.29
N THR A 72 -0.40 -0.26 -13.96
CA THR A 72 -1.70 -0.06 -13.32
C THR A 72 -2.10 -1.25 -12.44
N TYR A 73 -1.93 -2.48 -12.92
CA TYR A 73 -2.30 -3.67 -12.14
C TYR A 73 -1.48 -3.75 -10.85
N SER A 74 -0.16 -3.60 -10.95
CA SER A 74 0.70 -3.63 -9.76
C SER A 74 0.40 -2.48 -8.82
N SER A 75 0.15 -1.28 -9.35
CA SER A 75 -0.20 -0.12 -8.53
C SER A 75 -1.46 -0.38 -7.71
N ASN A 76 -2.49 -0.92 -8.34
CA ASN A 76 -3.75 -1.23 -7.67
C ASN A 76 -3.57 -2.35 -6.64
N THR A 77 -2.75 -3.35 -6.95
CA THR A 77 -2.48 -4.46 -6.05
C THR A 77 -1.72 -3.96 -4.81
N ILE A 78 -0.70 -3.12 -4.99
CA ILE A 78 0.06 -2.56 -3.87
C ILE A 78 -0.86 -1.69 -3.00
N ARG A 79 -1.68 -0.85 -3.63
CA ARG A 79 -2.63 0.00 -2.90
C ARG A 79 -3.59 -0.86 -2.07
N LYS A 80 -4.10 -1.95 -2.64
CA LYS A 80 -5.01 -2.86 -1.92
C LYS A 80 -4.30 -3.56 -0.77
N ALA A 81 -3.03 -3.93 -0.94
CA ALA A 81 -2.23 -4.52 0.12
C ALA A 81 -2.06 -3.53 1.29
N VAL A 82 -1.80 -2.25 0.98
CA VAL A 82 -1.71 -1.21 2.01
C VAL A 82 -3.05 -1.06 2.72
N GLU A 83 -4.15 -1.03 1.99
CA GLU A 83 -5.48 -0.96 2.57
C GLU A 83 -5.72 -2.13 3.54
N ASN A 84 -5.39 -3.35 3.13
CA ASN A 84 -5.58 -4.54 3.95
C ASN A 84 -4.71 -4.49 5.22
N ALA A 85 -3.50 -3.92 5.13
CA ALA A 85 -2.65 -3.71 6.29
C ALA A 85 -3.31 -2.72 7.27
N LEU A 86 -3.77 -1.58 6.76
CA LEU A 86 -4.37 -0.53 7.59
C LEU A 86 -5.63 -1.00 8.29
N ARG A 87 -6.42 -1.87 7.65
CA ARG A 87 -7.65 -2.40 8.27
C ARG A 87 -7.36 -3.18 9.54
N LYS A 88 -6.19 -3.74 9.68
CA LYS A 88 -5.81 -4.48 10.90
C LYS A 88 -5.67 -3.57 12.11
N GLY A 89 -5.45 -2.28 11.88
CA GLY A 89 -5.30 -1.29 12.96
C GLY A 89 -6.54 -0.44 13.22
N GLU A 90 -7.61 -0.71 12.51
CA GLU A 90 -8.87 0.02 12.72
C GLU A 90 -9.50 -0.23 14.09
#